data_95cdcf41a48c4363fcf478dab40c6e92
#
_entry.id   95cdcf41a48c4363fcf478dab40c6e92
#
_cell.length_a   1.000
_cell.length_b   1.000
_cell.length_c   1.000
_cell.angle_alpha   90.00
_cell.angle_beta   90.00
_cell.angle_gamma   90.00
#
_symmetry.space_group_name_H-M   'P 1'
#
loop_
_entity.id
_entity.type
_entity.pdbx_description
1 polymer ?
#
loop_
_entity_poly.entity_id
_entity_poly.type
_entity_poly.pdbx_seq_one_letter_code
_entity_poly.pdbx_strand_id
1 'polypeptide(L)'
;GAALTKEECFALLNRIIMEIAPENKLNLLIFDGEIMYVHTNYKDSLYRCRKDTAIVMATRPLERDKWKNVPMNQLLAYEDGKLIYTGTKHEYEFVDSEEKMHMLFLDFANL
;
A
#
# COMPACT_ATOMS: atom_id res chain seq x y z
N GLY A 1 13.97 -3.35 21.70
CA GLY A 1 14.37 -2.06 21.23
C GLY A 1 13.26 -1.04 21.34
N ALA A 2 13.59 0.21 21.22
CA ALA A 2 12.61 1.26 21.24
C ALA A 2 11.66 1.13 20.04
N ALA A 3 10.36 1.28 20.31
CA ALA A 3 9.38 1.28 19.25
C ALA A 3 9.58 2.52 18.37
N LEU A 4 9.40 2.34 17.07
CA LEU A 4 9.44 3.46 16.13
C LEU A 4 8.19 4.32 16.33
N THR A 5 8.34 5.63 16.17
CA THR A 5 7.17 6.51 16.08
C THR A 5 6.43 6.24 14.77
N LYS A 6 5.21 6.76 14.66
CA LYS A 6 4.43 6.66 13.42
C LYS A 6 5.19 7.24 12.24
N GLU A 7 5.79 8.41 12.45
CA GLU A 7 6.56 9.12 11.43
C GLU A 7 7.81 8.33 11.02
N GLU A 8 8.51 7.76 12.00
CA GLU A 8 9.70 6.95 11.72
C GLU A 8 9.36 5.67 10.96
N CYS A 9 8.27 5.01 11.35
CA CYS A 9 7.80 3.80 10.67
C CYS A 9 7.42 4.12 9.23
N PHE A 10 6.68 5.20 9.03
CA PHE A 10 6.28 5.64 7.70
C PHE A 10 7.49 5.96 6.83
N ALA A 11 8.46 6.70 7.37
CA ALA A 11 9.67 7.06 6.64
C ALA A 11 10.49 5.83 6.26
N LEU A 12 10.58 4.85 7.16
CA LEU A 12 11.29 3.61 6.88
C LEU A 12 10.62 2.83 5.75
N LEU A 13 9.29 2.66 5.83
CA LEU A 13 8.54 1.96 4.79
C LEU A 13 8.65 2.68 3.44
N ASN A 14 8.55 4.00 3.45
CA ASN A 14 8.70 4.78 2.22
C ASN A 14 10.05 4.54 1.56
N ARG A 15 11.11 4.52 2.35
CA ARG A 15 12.46 4.25 1.84
C ARG A 15 12.58 2.84 1.28
N ILE A 16 12.02 1.85 1.97
CA ILE A 16 12.04 0.46 1.50
C ILE A 16 11.31 0.34 0.17
N ILE A 17 10.16 0.98 0.05
CA ILE A 17 9.38 0.96 -1.19
C ILE A 17 10.17 1.57 -2.34
N MET A 18 10.85 2.68 -2.10
CA MET A 18 11.66 3.33 -3.13
C MET A 18 12.81 2.45 -3.60
N GLU A 19 13.27 1.54 -2.77
CA GLU A 19 14.32 0.59 -3.14
C GLU A 19 13.78 -0.63 -3.87
N ILE A 20 12.58 -1.10 -3.52
CA ILE A 20 12.00 -2.34 -4.04
C ILE A 20 11.13 -2.11 -5.27
N ALA A 21 10.38 -1.02 -5.32
CA ALA A 21 9.42 -0.77 -6.40
C ALA A 21 10.03 -0.74 -7.80
N PRO A 22 11.27 -0.22 -7.99
CA PRO A 22 11.89 -0.34 -9.32
C PRO A 22 11.97 -1.81 -9.75
N GLU A 23 11.45 -2.11 -10.93
CA GLU A 23 11.46 -3.44 -11.55
C GLU A 23 10.60 -4.50 -10.85
N ASN A 24 9.82 -4.13 -9.83
CA ASN A 24 8.96 -5.08 -9.13
C ASN A 24 7.51 -4.63 -9.08
N LYS A 25 6.61 -5.60 -9.20
CA LYS A 25 5.22 -5.38 -8.85
C LYS A 25 5.12 -5.40 -7.33
N LEU A 26 4.71 -4.29 -6.74
CA LEU A 26 4.67 -4.15 -5.29
C LEU A 26 3.32 -3.65 -4.82
N ASN A 27 2.48 -4.60 -4.41
CA ASN A 27 1.26 -4.31 -3.69
C ASN A 27 1.49 -4.65 -2.23
N LEU A 28 1.36 -3.67 -1.38
CA LEU A 28 1.72 -3.78 0.03
C LEU A 28 0.56 -3.33 0.89
N LEU A 29 0.19 -4.18 1.84
CA LEU A 29 -0.77 -3.87 2.87
C LEU A 29 -0.16 -4.32 4.20
N ILE A 30 0.08 -3.36 5.09
CA ILE A 30 0.63 -3.64 6.41
C ILE A 30 -0.24 -2.96 7.45
N PHE A 31 -0.63 -3.71 8.46
CA PHE A 31 -1.33 -3.17 9.61
C PHE A 31 -0.52 -3.46 10.87
N ASP A 32 -0.21 -2.42 11.64
CA ASP A 32 0.60 -2.54 12.84
C ASP A 32 -0.24 -2.59 14.13
N GLY A 33 -1.56 -2.69 13.98
CA GLY A 33 -2.51 -2.65 15.10
C GLY A 33 -3.16 -1.28 15.26
N GLU A 34 -2.65 -0.26 14.61
CA GLU A 34 -3.15 1.10 14.68
C GLU A 34 -3.23 1.76 13.31
N ILE A 35 -2.19 1.63 12.51
CA ILE A 35 -2.08 2.28 11.21
C ILE A 35 -2.04 1.23 10.10
N MET A 36 -2.77 1.47 9.03
CA MET A 36 -2.73 0.67 7.83
C MET A 36 -1.89 1.38 6.77
N TYR A 37 -0.81 0.72 6.33
CA TYR A 37 0.07 1.22 5.29
C TYR A 37 -0.25 0.52 3.99
N VAL A 38 -0.37 1.29 2.91
CA VAL A 38 -0.81 0.78 1.62
C VAL A 38 0.08 1.31 0.51
N HIS A 39 0.50 0.43 -0.38
CA HIS A 39 1.21 0.83 -1.60
C HIS A 39 0.79 -0.07 -2.75
N THR A 40 0.61 0.52 -3.91
CA THR A 40 0.45 -0.22 -5.16
C THR A 40 1.18 0.52 -6.28
N ASN A 41 1.83 -0.23 -7.15
CA ASN A 41 2.42 0.30 -8.38
C ASN A 41 1.90 -0.42 -9.62
N TYR A 42 0.82 -1.18 -9.48
CA TYR A 42 0.25 -1.93 -10.58
C TYR A 42 -1.20 -1.48 -10.82
N LYS A 43 -1.49 -1.08 -12.05
CA LYS A 43 -2.79 -0.54 -12.41
C LYS A 43 -3.92 -1.56 -12.18
N ASP A 44 -5.02 -1.09 -11.63
CA ASP A 44 -6.24 -1.88 -11.38
C ASP A 44 -6.00 -3.14 -10.55
N SER A 45 -5.10 -3.05 -9.58
CA SER A 45 -4.76 -4.19 -8.74
C SER A 45 -5.13 -4.03 -7.27
N LEU A 46 -5.51 -2.83 -6.85
CA LEU A 46 -5.89 -2.57 -5.47
C LEU A 46 -6.97 -1.48 -5.44
N TYR A 47 -8.04 -1.77 -4.71
CA TYR A 47 -9.22 -0.92 -4.62
C TYR A 47 -9.53 -0.56 -3.18
N ARG A 48 -10.15 0.58 -2.99
CA ARG A 48 -10.59 1.05 -1.68
C ARG A 48 -12.08 1.35 -1.69
N CYS A 49 -12.70 1.17 -0.54
CA CYS A 49 -14.10 1.50 -0.31
C CYS A 49 -14.25 2.09 1.08
N ARG A 50 -14.94 3.23 1.19
CA ARG A 50 -15.22 3.80 2.50
C ARG A 50 -16.55 3.24 3.02
N LYS A 51 -16.51 2.68 4.21
CA LYS A 51 -17.70 2.16 4.91
C LYS A 51 -17.76 2.84 6.28
N ASP A 52 -18.69 3.78 6.46
CA ASP A 52 -18.82 4.56 7.69
C ASP A 52 -17.49 5.24 8.08
N THR A 53 -16.88 4.80 9.18
CA THR A 53 -15.61 5.34 9.65
C THR A 53 -14.40 4.49 9.23
N ALA A 54 -14.63 3.43 8.46
CA ALA A 54 -13.57 2.51 8.04
C ALA A 54 -13.25 2.65 6.56
N ILE A 55 -12.02 2.28 6.20
CA ILE A 55 -11.64 2.08 4.81
C ILE A 55 -11.32 0.61 4.61
N VAL A 56 -11.92 0.01 3.58
CA VAL A 56 -11.71 -1.38 3.22
C VAL A 56 -10.88 -1.42 1.95
N MET A 57 -9.86 -2.27 1.94
CA MET A 57 -9.01 -2.50 0.77
C MET A 57 -9.26 -3.89 0.22
N ALA A 58 -9.26 -4.02 -1.10
CA ALA A 58 -9.43 -5.32 -1.74
C ALA A 58 -8.74 -5.32 -3.11
N THR A 59 -8.34 -6.52 -3.53
CA THR A 59 -7.72 -6.71 -4.86
C THR A 59 -8.75 -6.73 -5.97
N ARG A 60 -10.02 -6.91 -5.63
CA ARG A 60 -11.14 -6.84 -6.55
C ARG A 60 -12.28 -6.06 -5.93
N PRO A 61 -12.98 -5.22 -6.69
CA PRO A 61 -14.16 -4.56 -6.17
C PRO A 61 -15.29 -5.59 -5.97
N LEU A 62 -15.89 -5.57 -4.77
CA LEU A 62 -16.98 -6.48 -4.44
C LEU A 62 -18.36 -5.89 -4.73
N GLU A 63 -18.44 -4.56 -4.79
CA GLU A 63 -19.66 -3.83 -5.09
C GLU A 63 -19.35 -2.76 -6.14
N ARG A 64 -20.27 -2.51 -7.05
CA ARG A 64 -19.98 -1.66 -8.21
C ARG A 64 -19.79 -0.17 -7.90
N ASP A 65 -20.49 0.35 -6.91
CA ASP A 65 -20.70 1.80 -6.87
C ASP A 65 -19.78 2.55 -5.89
N LYS A 66 -19.06 1.86 -5.04
CA LYS A 66 -18.33 2.51 -3.95
C LYS A 66 -16.83 2.27 -3.96
N TRP A 67 -16.36 1.45 -4.86
CA TRP A 67 -14.95 1.11 -4.94
C TRP A 67 -14.21 2.05 -5.87
N LYS A 68 -13.06 2.51 -5.43
CA LYS A 68 -12.16 3.34 -6.21
C LYS A 68 -10.77 2.72 -6.20
N ASN A 69 -10.01 2.98 -7.24
CA ASN A 69 -8.61 2.56 -7.26
C ASN A 69 -7.85 3.25 -6.13
N VAL A 70 -6.96 2.50 -5.49
CA VAL A 70 -5.98 3.09 -4.57
C VAL A 70 -5.03 3.93 -5.41
N PRO A 71 -4.71 5.17 -5.00
CA PRO A 71 -3.73 5.98 -5.72
C PRO A 71 -2.41 5.23 -5.87
N MET A 72 -1.87 5.19 -7.08
CA MET A 72 -0.66 4.43 -7.39
C MET A 72 0.62 5.18 -7.08
N ASN A 73 1.69 4.41 -6.93
CA ASN A 73 3.06 4.91 -6.91
C ASN A 73 3.36 5.82 -5.73
N GLN A 74 2.76 5.50 -4.58
CA GLN A 74 2.89 6.33 -3.40
C GLN A 74 2.48 5.53 -2.17
N LEU A 75 3.30 5.55 -1.13
CA LEU A 75 2.90 4.95 0.14
C LEU A 75 1.84 5.83 0.80
N LEU A 76 0.78 5.20 1.28
CA LEU A 76 -0.30 5.86 1.99
C LEU A 76 -0.45 5.23 3.37
N ALA A 77 -0.77 6.03 4.36
CA ALA A 77 -1.04 5.53 5.71
C ALA A 77 -2.38 6.05 6.19
N TYR A 78 -3.19 5.13 6.70
CA TYR A 78 -4.53 5.42 7.23
C TYR A 78 -4.60 5.05 8.70
N GLU A 79 -5.27 5.90 9.47
CA GLU A 79 -5.60 5.64 10.87
C GLU A 79 -7.06 5.99 11.08
N ASP A 80 -7.83 5.06 11.63
CA ASP A 80 -9.27 5.22 11.85
C ASP A 80 -10.02 5.66 10.58
N GLY A 81 -9.65 5.06 9.44
CA GLY A 81 -10.28 5.37 8.16
C GLY A 81 -9.87 6.69 7.55
N LYS A 82 -8.91 7.40 8.12
CA LYS A 82 -8.45 8.70 7.62
C LYS A 82 -7.03 8.60 7.09
N LEU A 83 -6.78 9.23 5.96
CA LEU A 83 -5.44 9.34 5.42
C LEU A 83 -4.62 10.30 6.29
N ILE A 84 -3.53 9.80 6.89
CA ILE A 84 -2.70 10.63 7.77
C ILE A 84 -1.34 10.96 7.17
N TYR A 85 -0.79 10.11 6.32
CA TYR A 85 0.49 10.37 5.65
C TYR A 85 0.45 9.94 4.20
N THR A 86 1.15 10.70 3.35
CA THR A 86 1.42 10.33 1.96
C THR A 86 2.93 10.34 1.75
N GLY A 87 3.43 9.31 1.11
CA GLY A 87 4.86 9.18 0.83
C GLY A 87 5.29 9.85 -0.46
N THR A 88 6.52 9.61 -0.83
CA THR A 88 7.07 10.11 -2.08
C THR A 88 6.34 9.49 -3.26
N LYS A 89 5.83 10.34 -4.16
CA LYS A 89 5.26 9.85 -5.40
C LYS A 89 6.39 9.51 -6.37
N HIS A 90 6.40 8.27 -6.84
CA HIS A 90 7.43 7.78 -7.74
C HIS A 90 6.84 7.38 -9.10
N GLU A 91 7.71 6.99 -10.02
CA GLU A 91 7.31 6.64 -11.38
C GLU A 91 7.53 5.14 -11.67
N TYR A 92 7.62 4.32 -10.65
CA TYR A 92 7.94 2.90 -10.79
C TYR A 92 6.68 2.05 -10.97
N GLU A 93 5.83 2.45 -11.93
CA GLU A 93 4.67 1.64 -12.29
C GLU A 93 5.14 0.34 -12.91
N PHE A 94 4.59 -0.76 -12.41
CA PHE A 94 4.89 -2.07 -12.96
C PHE A 94 3.97 -2.33 -14.14
N VAL A 95 4.57 -2.72 -15.27
CA VAL A 95 3.85 -3.09 -16.48
C VAL A 95 4.04 -4.58 -16.71
N ASP A 96 2.94 -5.31 -16.86
CA ASP A 96 2.98 -6.75 -17.07
C ASP A 96 3.78 -7.12 -18.31
N SER A 97 4.78 -7.98 -18.11
CA SER A 97 5.29 -8.82 -19.16
C SER A 97 5.32 -10.24 -18.60
N GLU A 98 5.02 -11.22 -19.43
CA GLU A 98 4.94 -12.61 -18.99
C GLU A 98 6.24 -13.10 -18.31
N GLU A 99 7.35 -12.46 -18.62
CA GLU A 99 8.66 -12.86 -18.14
C GLU A 99 9.05 -12.23 -16.78
N LYS A 100 8.29 -11.26 -16.28
CA LYS A 100 8.68 -10.48 -15.10
C LYS A 100 7.63 -10.42 -14.00
N MET A 101 6.76 -11.41 -13.92
CA MET A 101 5.78 -11.43 -12.84
C MET A 101 6.41 -11.96 -11.55
N HIS A 102 6.85 -11.03 -10.72
CA HIS A 102 7.27 -11.34 -9.36
C HIS A 102 6.33 -10.66 -8.37
N MET A 103 5.69 -11.45 -7.53
CA MET A 103 4.86 -10.92 -6.45
C MET A 103 5.65 -11.02 -5.16
N LEU A 104 5.86 -9.88 -4.51
CA LEU A 104 6.47 -9.83 -3.20
C LEU A 104 5.37 -9.67 -2.15
N PHE A 105 5.26 -10.66 -1.28
CA PHE A 105 4.40 -10.58 -0.11
C PHE A 105 5.26 -10.39 1.11
N LEU A 106 5.04 -9.30 1.82
CA LEU A 106 5.69 -9.05 3.09
C LEU A 106 4.66 -9.26 4.20
N ASP A 107 4.87 -10.31 4.98
CA ASP A 107 4.00 -10.63 6.10
C ASP A 107 4.70 -10.23 7.40
N PHE A 108 4.36 -9.04 7.87
CA PHE A 108 4.93 -8.50 9.09
C PHE A 108 4.36 -9.14 10.35
N ALA A 109 3.22 -9.82 10.25
CA ALA A 109 2.63 -10.48 11.40
C ALA A 109 3.44 -11.68 11.88
N ASN A 110 4.29 -12.24 11.00
CA ASN A 110 5.10 -13.41 11.29
C ASN A 110 6.58 -13.11 11.48
N LEU A 111 6.93 -11.85 11.59
CA LEU A 111 8.31 -11.47 11.86
C LEU A 111 8.59 -11.32 13.34
#